data_3b6bc5666106e30b98078c9ef51d4a80
#
_entry.id   3b6bc5666106e30b98078c9ef51d4a80
#
_cell.length_a   1.000
_cell.length_b   1.000
_cell.length_c   1.000
_cell.angle_alpha   90.00
_cell.angle_beta   90.00
_cell.angle_gamma   90.00
#
_symmetry.space_group_name_H-M   'P 1'
#
loop_
_entity.id
_entity.type
_entity.pdbx_description
1 polymer ?
#
loop_
_entity_poly.entity_id
_entity_poly.type
_entity_poly.pdbx_seq_one_letter_code
_entity_poly.pdbx_strand_id
1 'polypeptide(L)'
;MSDIGVSIGQKFESEPVVIFGVNISENLELIKKFIAAFGIDFPVLMDSDQVVIDDYLQYRSTSPFPLDYIIDQQGKVAYHNTEYDPRRMTEIITNLLNPVSVDEDISITPFSFQLEQNYPNPFNPVTTISYLLPSTSEVLLIVYNLLGEEIARLVDGIQSTGFHQITWDASGVSSGIYFYRIQAGGFTQTRKMLLLK
;
A
#
# COMPACT_ATOMS: atom_id res chain seq x y z
N MET A 1 -6.43 -13.66 4.74
CA MET A 1 -7.54 -13.06 5.52
C MET A 1 -7.80 -13.73 6.87
N SER A 2 -7.73 -15.06 7.01
CA SER A 2 -7.85 -15.73 8.32
C SER A 2 -6.81 -15.27 9.35
N ASP A 3 -5.66 -14.82 8.92
CA ASP A 3 -4.57 -14.35 9.78
C ASP A 3 -4.86 -13.01 10.48
N ILE A 4 -5.69 -12.13 9.91
CA ILE A 4 -6.05 -10.85 10.53
C ILE A 4 -6.86 -11.07 11.82
N GLY A 5 -7.87 -11.96 11.79
CA GLY A 5 -8.65 -12.33 12.97
C GLY A 5 -7.78 -12.87 14.09
N VAL A 6 -6.85 -13.76 13.75
CA VAL A 6 -5.94 -14.38 14.73
C VAL A 6 -4.86 -13.42 15.20
N SER A 7 -4.20 -12.72 14.29
CA SER A 7 -3.01 -11.91 14.63
C SER A 7 -3.37 -10.55 15.23
N ILE A 8 -4.42 -9.90 14.74
CA ILE A 8 -4.86 -8.58 15.17
C ILE A 8 -6.07 -8.69 16.10
N GLY A 9 -7.11 -9.45 15.70
CA GLY A 9 -8.35 -9.57 16.46
C GLY A 9 -8.12 -10.10 17.87
N GLN A 10 -7.44 -11.22 18.03
CA GLN A 10 -7.16 -11.79 19.35
C GLN A 10 -6.26 -10.90 20.21
N LYS A 11 -5.30 -10.22 19.58
CA LYS A 11 -4.38 -9.34 20.30
C LYS A 11 -5.07 -8.12 20.89
N PHE A 12 -6.08 -7.58 20.22
CA PHE A 12 -6.79 -6.37 20.61
C PHE A 12 -8.25 -6.64 21.03
N GLU A 13 -8.60 -7.89 21.40
CA GLU A 13 -9.95 -8.30 21.75
C GLU A 13 -10.54 -7.49 22.93
N SER A 14 -9.69 -7.05 23.87
CA SER A 14 -10.09 -6.26 25.03
C SER A 14 -9.96 -4.73 24.81
N GLU A 15 -9.56 -4.32 23.63
CA GLU A 15 -9.32 -2.92 23.28
C GLU A 15 -10.45 -2.38 22.39
N PRO A 16 -10.66 -1.06 22.32
CA PRO A 16 -11.68 -0.47 21.45
C PRO A 16 -11.27 -0.50 19.96
N VAL A 17 -10.96 -1.69 19.47
CA VAL A 17 -10.57 -1.94 18.07
C VAL A 17 -11.66 -2.76 17.40
N VAL A 18 -12.13 -2.29 16.24
CA VAL A 18 -13.10 -3.01 15.42
C VAL A 18 -12.44 -3.42 14.11
N ILE A 19 -12.55 -4.72 13.78
CA ILE A 19 -12.07 -5.26 12.51
C ILE A 19 -13.28 -5.59 11.66
N PHE A 20 -13.26 -5.22 10.39
CA PHE A 20 -14.24 -5.65 9.40
C PHE A 20 -13.60 -5.78 8.02
N GLY A 21 -14.14 -6.66 7.21
CA GLY A 21 -13.81 -6.78 5.79
C GLY A 21 -14.79 -6.00 4.94
N VAL A 22 -14.34 -5.47 3.80
CA VAL A 22 -15.22 -4.91 2.77
C VAL A 22 -15.11 -5.76 1.52
N ASN A 23 -16.23 -6.20 0.99
CA ASN A 23 -16.30 -7.03 -0.21
C ASN A 23 -17.10 -6.32 -1.30
N ILE A 24 -16.53 -6.22 -2.49
CA ILE A 24 -17.10 -5.55 -3.66
C ILE A 24 -17.86 -6.49 -4.59
N SER A 25 -17.98 -7.78 -4.25
CA SER A 25 -18.71 -8.76 -5.07
C SER A 25 -20.20 -8.72 -4.77
N GLU A 26 -21.04 -8.81 -5.81
CA GLU A 26 -22.49 -8.93 -5.68
C GLU A 26 -22.94 -10.35 -5.28
N ASN A 27 -22.06 -11.35 -5.30
CA ASN A 27 -22.42 -12.75 -5.06
C ASN A 27 -22.33 -13.11 -3.58
N LEU A 28 -23.40 -12.85 -2.84
CA LEU A 28 -23.50 -13.14 -1.40
C LEU A 28 -23.25 -14.62 -1.04
N GLU A 29 -23.70 -15.56 -1.88
CA GLU A 29 -23.50 -16.99 -1.60
C GLU A 29 -22.03 -17.42 -1.74
N LEU A 30 -21.31 -16.82 -2.67
CA LEU A 30 -19.87 -17.04 -2.82
C LEU A 30 -19.10 -16.48 -1.61
N ILE A 31 -19.50 -15.30 -1.13
CA ILE A 31 -18.91 -14.65 0.04
C ILE A 31 -19.13 -15.49 1.31
N LYS A 32 -20.35 -15.97 1.54
CA LYS A 32 -20.65 -16.87 2.67
C LYS A 32 -19.79 -18.14 2.65
N LYS A 33 -19.64 -18.75 1.48
CA LYS A 33 -18.76 -19.92 1.31
C LYS A 33 -17.30 -19.59 1.61
N PHE A 34 -16.83 -18.44 1.17
CA PHE A 34 -15.47 -17.96 1.43
C PHE A 34 -15.24 -17.72 2.93
N ILE A 35 -16.16 -17.00 3.60
CA ILE A 35 -16.12 -16.75 5.05
C ILE A 35 -16.03 -18.08 5.81
N ALA A 36 -16.90 -19.05 5.47
CA ALA A 36 -16.92 -20.36 6.12
C ALA A 36 -15.64 -21.19 5.84
N ALA A 37 -15.14 -21.17 4.61
CA ALA A 37 -13.97 -21.93 4.20
C ALA A 37 -12.67 -21.44 4.84
N PHE A 38 -12.56 -20.13 5.11
CA PHE A 38 -11.38 -19.50 5.68
C PHE A 38 -11.52 -19.12 7.16
N GLY A 39 -12.64 -19.49 7.80
CA GLY A 39 -12.84 -19.23 9.23
C GLY A 39 -12.78 -17.75 9.60
N ILE A 40 -13.36 -16.87 8.78
CA ILE A 40 -13.40 -15.44 9.05
C ILE A 40 -14.43 -15.19 10.14
N ASP A 41 -14.00 -14.62 11.27
CA ASP A 41 -14.77 -14.41 12.49
C ASP A 41 -15.16 -12.94 12.74
N PHE A 42 -14.76 -12.04 11.85
CA PHE A 42 -15.13 -10.61 11.90
C PHE A 42 -16.19 -10.26 10.84
N PRO A 43 -16.96 -9.16 11.03
CA PRO A 43 -17.97 -8.73 10.07
C PRO A 43 -17.39 -8.48 8.67
N VAL A 44 -18.13 -8.90 7.64
CA VAL A 44 -17.81 -8.58 6.24
C VAL A 44 -18.96 -7.75 5.68
N LEU A 45 -18.65 -6.53 5.31
CA LEU A 45 -19.58 -5.56 4.73
C LEU A 45 -19.62 -5.74 3.21
N MET A 46 -20.78 -5.43 2.62
CA MET A 46 -20.98 -5.47 1.18
C MET A 46 -20.93 -4.06 0.60
N ASP A 47 -20.06 -3.85 -0.36
CA ASP A 47 -19.91 -2.61 -1.13
C ASP A 47 -20.21 -2.91 -2.61
N SER A 48 -21.44 -3.37 -2.89
CA SER A 48 -21.84 -3.84 -4.23
C SER A 48 -21.88 -2.73 -5.27
N ASP A 49 -22.14 -1.51 -4.85
CA ASP A 49 -22.14 -0.29 -5.66
C ASP A 49 -20.79 0.40 -5.74
N GLN A 50 -19.78 -0.17 -5.05
CA GLN A 50 -18.39 0.26 -5.07
C GLN A 50 -18.16 1.71 -4.56
N VAL A 51 -19.07 2.26 -3.79
CA VAL A 51 -18.99 3.63 -3.26
C VAL A 51 -17.86 3.74 -2.23
N VAL A 52 -17.78 2.78 -1.31
CA VAL A 52 -16.75 2.78 -0.27
C VAL A 52 -15.36 2.55 -0.88
N ILE A 53 -15.25 1.57 -1.79
CA ILE A 53 -13.95 1.28 -2.41
C ILE A 53 -13.44 2.47 -3.23
N ASP A 54 -14.30 3.21 -3.91
CA ASP A 54 -13.90 4.36 -4.72
C ASP A 54 -13.35 5.50 -3.86
N ASP A 55 -13.87 5.72 -2.67
CA ASP A 55 -13.36 6.70 -1.71
C ASP A 55 -11.95 6.32 -1.20
N TYR A 56 -11.68 5.02 -1.03
CA TYR A 56 -10.38 4.51 -0.57
C TYR A 56 -9.39 4.29 -1.72
N LEU A 57 -9.85 4.16 -2.96
CA LEU A 57 -8.99 3.98 -4.13
C LEU A 57 -8.16 5.20 -4.51
N GLN A 58 -8.43 6.40 -3.98
CA GLN A 58 -7.53 7.55 -4.12
C GLN A 58 -6.14 7.28 -3.52
N TYR A 59 -6.01 6.30 -2.64
CA TYR A 59 -4.75 5.78 -2.09
C TYR A 59 -4.22 4.58 -2.89
N ARG A 60 -4.62 4.43 -4.16
CA ARG A 60 -4.30 3.27 -5.00
C ARG A 60 -2.82 3.00 -5.04
N SER A 61 -2.46 1.85 -4.56
CA SER A 61 -1.37 1.07 -5.09
C SER A 61 -1.90 0.17 -6.22
N THR A 62 -1.00 -0.37 -6.95
CA THR A 62 -1.12 -1.08 -8.20
C THR A 62 -1.73 -2.49 -8.12
N SER A 63 -1.96 -2.99 -6.91
CA SER A 63 -2.71 -4.23 -6.69
C SER A 63 -4.09 -3.87 -6.15
N PRO A 64 -5.17 -4.36 -6.76
CA PRO A 64 -6.50 -4.12 -6.21
C PRO A 64 -6.72 -4.82 -4.88
N PHE A 65 -5.89 -5.82 -4.50
CA PHE A 65 -6.10 -6.61 -3.26
C PHE A 65 -4.83 -7.36 -2.83
N PRO A 66 -4.64 -7.59 -1.49
CA PRO A 66 -5.43 -7.01 -0.41
C PRO A 66 -5.18 -5.51 -0.24
N LEU A 67 -6.15 -4.79 0.29
CA LEU A 67 -6.03 -3.41 0.73
C LEU A 67 -6.34 -3.39 2.23
N ASP A 68 -5.34 -3.16 3.03
CA ASP A 68 -5.48 -3.07 4.48
C ASP A 68 -5.44 -1.60 4.90
N TYR A 69 -6.43 -1.17 5.69
CA TYR A 69 -6.52 0.18 6.24
C TYR A 69 -6.63 0.13 7.76
N ILE A 70 -6.01 1.08 8.43
CA ILE A 70 -6.28 1.41 9.82
C ILE A 70 -6.83 2.84 9.84
N ILE A 71 -8.00 2.99 10.46
CA ILE A 71 -8.68 4.27 10.60
C ILE A 71 -8.62 4.63 12.07
N ASP A 72 -8.23 5.86 12.38
CA ASP A 72 -8.16 6.37 13.73
C ASP A 72 -9.54 6.74 14.30
N GLN A 73 -9.60 7.12 15.57
CA GLN A 73 -10.83 7.51 16.25
C GLN A 73 -11.48 8.79 15.69
N GLN A 74 -10.76 9.56 14.89
CA GLN A 74 -11.22 10.75 14.20
C GLN A 74 -11.74 10.45 12.78
N GLY A 75 -11.71 9.18 12.36
CA GLY A 75 -12.13 8.75 11.03
C GLY A 75 -11.08 8.99 9.94
N LYS A 76 -9.82 9.26 10.31
CA LYS A 76 -8.72 9.44 9.37
C LYS A 76 -7.99 8.13 9.12
N VAL A 77 -7.53 7.94 7.88
CA VAL A 77 -6.67 6.81 7.53
C VAL A 77 -5.29 7.01 8.16
N ALA A 78 -4.98 6.21 9.18
CA ALA A 78 -3.69 6.21 9.86
C ALA A 78 -2.66 5.27 9.20
N TYR A 79 -3.14 4.30 8.43
CA TYR A 79 -2.29 3.34 7.71
C TYR A 79 -3.04 2.74 6.54
N HIS A 80 -2.34 2.48 5.46
CA HIS A 80 -2.81 1.62 4.38
C HIS A 80 -1.65 0.79 3.80
N ASN A 81 -1.94 -0.40 3.34
CA ASN A 81 -0.97 -1.25 2.67
C ASN A 81 -1.68 -2.22 1.71
N THR A 82 -0.94 -2.71 0.72
CA THR A 82 -1.37 -3.72 -0.24
C THR A 82 -0.78 -5.09 0.04
N GLU A 83 0.14 -5.16 1.01
CA GLU A 83 0.70 -6.41 1.52
C GLU A 83 0.34 -6.52 3.00
N TYR A 84 -0.20 -7.67 3.43
CA TYR A 84 -0.55 -7.90 4.81
C TYR A 84 0.71 -7.89 5.70
N ASP A 85 0.83 -6.87 6.57
CA ASP A 85 1.91 -6.74 7.57
C ASP A 85 1.34 -6.64 8.98
N PRO A 86 1.07 -7.77 9.66
CA PRO A 86 0.48 -7.79 10.98
C PRO A 86 1.36 -7.16 12.06
N ARG A 87 2.68 -7.19 11.89
CA ARG A 87 3.61 -6.56 12.84
C ARG A 87 3.44 -5.05 12.82
N ARG A 88 3.44 -4.49 11.62
CA ARG A 88 3.27 -3.05 11.42
C ARG A 88 1.90 -2.56 11.84
N MET A 89 0.84 -3.28 11.44
CA MET A 89 -0.52 -2.98 11.87
C MET A 89 -0.65 -2.98 13.40
N THR A 90 -0.07 -3.97 14.08
CA THR A 90 -0.04 -4.05 15.54
C THR A 90 0.65 -2.84 16.18
N GLU A 91 1.80 -2.43 15.66
CA GLU A 91 2.55 -1.28 16.17
C GLU A 91 1.71 0.01 16.06
N ILE A 92 1.09 0.23 14.91
CA ILE A 92 0.27 1.41 14.65
C ILE A 92 -0.97 1.43 15.55
N ILE A 93 -1.71 0.32 15.66
CA ILE A 93 -2.87 0.22 16.54
C ILE A 93 -2.47 0.48 17.99
N THR A 94 -1.35 -0.07 18.44
CA THR A 94 -0.86 0.16 19.82
C THR A 94 -0.56 1.63 20.08
N ASN A 95 0.04 2.32 19.12
CA ASN A 95 0.34 3.75 19.23
C ASN A 95 -0.93 4.62 19.21
N LEU A 96 -1.94 4.24 18.42
CA LEU A 96 -3.23 4.93 18.38
C LEU A 96 -4.04 4.75 19.68
N LEU A 97 -3.93 3.58 20.32
CA LEU A 97 -4.60 3.30 21.60
C LEU A 97 -3.91 3.98 22.79
N ASN A 98 -2.60 4.10 22.74
CA ASN A 98 -1.79 4.68 23.80
C ASN A 98 -0.95 5.84 23.24
N PRO A 99 -1.57 6.96 22.86
CA PRO A 99 -0.81 8.10 22.39
C PRO A 99 0.09 8.59 23.53
N VAL A 100 1.38 8.37 23.41
CA VAL A 100 2.35 9.06 24.27
C VAL A 100 2.17 10.53 23.96
N SER A 101 1.78 11.32 24.95
CA SER A 101 1.54 12.76 24.82
C SER A 101 2.84 13.46 24.43
N VAL A 102 3.07 13.54 23.15
CA VAL A 102 3.96 14.51 22.55
C VAL A 102 3.04 15.48 21.83
N ASP A 103 3.03 16.74 22.24
CA ASP A 103 2.35 17.85 21.57
C ASP A 103 2.99 18.04 20.18
N GLU A 104 2.69 17.15 19.26
CA GLU A 104 2.91 17.36 17.84
C GLU A 104 1.65 16.91 17.12
N ASP A 105 1.09 17.81 16.31
CA ASP A 105 0.11 17.48 15.28
C ASP A 105 0.49 16.11 14.69
N ILE A 106 -0.35 15.09 14.93
CA ILE A 106 -0.23 13.82 14.23
C ILE A 106 -0.65 14.09 12.79
N SER A 107 0.20 14.80 12.09
CA SER A 107 0.26 14.79 10.66
C SER A 107 0.42 13.31 10.28
N ILE A 108 -0.44 12.80 9.41
CA ILE A 108 -0.36 11.44 8.86
C ILE A 108 0.93 11.38 8.03
N THR A 109 2.06 11.39 8.71
CA THR A 109 3.34 11.13 8.07
C THR A 109 3.48 9.62 7.99
N PRO A 110 3.67 9.07 6.80
CA PRO A 110 3.98 7.67 6.65
C PRO A 110 5.16 7.31 7.54
N PHE A 111 5.00 6.34 8.43
CA PHE A 111 6.05 5.99 9.40
C PHE A 111 7.29 5.32 8.78
N SER A 112 7.23 4.95 7.49
CA SER A 112 8.36 4.32 6.80
C SER A 112 8.37 4.65 5.31
N PHE A 113 9.57 4.67 4.74
CA PHE A 113 9.75 4.69 3.29
C PHE A 113 9.22 3.38 2.69
N GLN A 114 8.51 3.48 1.57
CA GLN A 114 8.00 2.33 0.85
C GLN A 114 8.10 2.57 -0.65
N LEU A 115 8.53 1.55 -1.39
CA LEU A 115 8.49 1.52 -2.85
C LEU A 115 7.55 0.39 -3.27
N GLU A 116 6.49 0.71 -4.00
CA GLU A 116 5.52 -0.26 -4.45
C GLU A 116 5.94 -0.99 -5.73
N GLN A 117 5.31 -2.15 -5.99
CA GLN A 117 5.43 -2.81 -7.29
C GLN A 117 4.76 -1.95 -8.36
N ASN A 118 5.44 -1.73 -9.49
CA ASN A 118 4.85 -1.00 -10.60
C ASN A 118 3.61 -1.69 -11.18
N TYR A 119 2.67 -0.92 -11.67
CA TYR A 119 1.45 -1.44 -12.27
C TYR A 119 1.06 -0.68 -13.55
N PRO A 120 0.62 -1.44 -14.55
CA PRO A 120 0.64 -2.91 -14.62
C PRO A 120 2.06 -3.48 -14.60
N ASN A 121 2.20 -4.77 -14.22
CA ASN A 121 3.43 -5.54 -14.36
C ASN A 121 3.06 -7.02 -14.62
N PRO A 122 3.28 -7.59 -15.83
CA PRO A 122 3.93 -6.96 -16.99
C PRO A 122 3.18 -5.75 -17.55
N PHE A 123 3.88 -4.83 -18.25
CA PHE A 123 3.30 -3.60 -18.79
C PHE A 123 3.62 -3.40 -20.28
N ASN A 124 2.79 -2.56 -20.97
CA ASN A 124 2.94 -2.26 -22.40
C ASN A 124 2.32 -0.89 -22.76
N PRO A 125 3.05 0.12 -23.20
CA PRO A 125 4.43 0.42 -22.81
C PRO A 125 4.48 1.27 -21.54
N VAL A 126 3.32 1.56 -20.91
CA VAL A 126 3.18 2.51 -19.81
C VAL A 126 2.94 1.77 -18.50
N THR A 127 3.60 2.24 -17.45
CA THR A 127 3.40 1.73 -16.09
C THR A 127 3.50 2.86 -15.08
N THR A 128 2.87 2.68 -13.91
CA THR A 128 2.96 3.62 -12.79
C THR A 128 3.79 3.00 -11.67
N ILE A 129 4.69 3.78 -11.10
CA ILE A 129 5.49 3.45 -9.93
C ILE A 129 5.01 4.34 -8.79
N SER A 130 4.70 3.73 -7.66
CA SER A 130 4.23 4.42 -6.45
C SER A 130 5.23 4.28 -5.33
N TYR A 131 5.36 5.30 -4.49
CA TYR A 131 6.21 5.26 -3.31
C TYR A 131 5.68 6.18 -2.22
N LEU A 132 6.12 5.92 -0.97
CA LEU A 132 5.69 6.62 0.22
C LEU A 132 6.90 7.20 0.94
N LEU A 133 6.81 8.47 1.33
CA LEU A 133 7.86 9.20 2.06
C LEU A 133 7.38 9.57 3.46
N PRO A 134 8.05 9.13 4.53
CA PRO A 134 7.70 9.47 5.91
C PRO A 134 8.02 10.93 6.27
N SER A 135 8.91 11.56 5.50
CA SER A 135 9.31 12.95 5.67
C SER A 135 9.71 13.54 4.32
N THR A 136 9.68 14.85 4.21
CA THR A 136 10.25 15.56 3.07
C THR A 136 11.70 15.13 2.88
N SER A 137 12.02 14.59 1.71
CA SER A 137 13.32 13.97 1.42
C SER A 137 13.78 14.28 0.00
N GLU A 138 15.09 14.30 -0.19
CA GLU A 138 15.66 14.25 -1.53
C GLU A 138 15.47 12.85 -2.08
N VAL A 139 14.78 12.73 -3.22
CA VAL A 139 14.41 11.47 -3.85
C VAL A 139 15.10 11.34 -5.19
N LEU A 140 15.70 10.17 -5.41
CA LEU A 140 16.25 9.75 -6.68
C LEU A 140 15.59 8.42 -7.07
N LEU A 141 14.78 8.44 -8.15
CA LEU A 141 14.13 7.26 -8.70
C LEU A 141 14.62 7.02 -10.12
N ILE A 142 15.34 5.91 -10.33
CA ILE A 142 16.00 5.58 -11.58
C ILE A 142 15.61 4.18 -12.04
N VAL A 143 15.43 4.05 -13.36
CA VAL A 143 15.23 2.77 -14.06
C VAL A 143 16.55 2.30 -14.65
N TYR A 144 16.84 1.00 -14.47
CA TYR A 144 18.04 0.33 -14.98
C TYR A 144 17.69 -0.89 -15.84
N ASN A 145 18.55 -1.20 -16.80
CA ASN A 145 18.52 -2.48 -17.51
C ASN A 145 19.24 -3.59 -16.72
N LEU A 146 19.30 -4.80 -17.30
CA LEU A 146 20.00 -5.96 -16.71
C LEU A 146 21.50 -5.77 -16.53
N LEU A 147 22.12 -4.86 -17.29
CA LEU A 147 23.55 -4.54 -17.18
C LEU A 147 23.83 -3.48 -16.10
N GLY A 148 22.78 -2.94 -15.45
CA GLY A 148 22.91 -1.87 -14.48
C GLY A 148 23.07 -0.48 -15.10
N GLU A 149 22.84 -0.34 -16.41
CA GLU A 149 22.88 0.94 -17.10
C GLU A 149 21.60 1.73 -16.83
N GLU A 150 21.71 3.03 -16.54
CA GLU A 150 20.59 3.94 -16.36
C GLU A 150 19.84 4.11 -17.69
N ILE A 151 18.54 3.78 -17.68
CA ILE A 151 17.65 3.90 -18.84
C ILE A 151 16.79 5.15 -18.75
N ALA A 152 16.31 5.46 -17.54
CA ALA A 152 15.50 6.65 -17.28
C ALA A 152 15.66 7.12 -15.85
N ARG A 153 15.66 8.44 -15.67
CA ARG A 153 15.59 9.09 -14.37
C ARG A 153 14.20 9.69 -14.22
N LEU A 154 13.41 9.13 -13.33
CA LEU A 154 11.99 9.47 -13.17
C LEU A 154 11.77 10.57 -12.15
N VAL A 155 12.55 10.58 -11.07
CA VAL A 155 12.54 11.62 -10.04
C VAL A 155 13.99 11.94 -9.66
N ASP A 156 14.28 13.24 -9.51
CA ASP A 156 15.57 13.74 -9.03
C ASP A 156 15.33 15.09 -8.34
N GLY A 157 15.13 15.07 -7.01
CA GLY A 157 14.89 16.27 -6.24
C GLY A 157 14.09 16.08 -4.96
N ILE A 158 13.79 17.18 -4.29
CA ILE A 158 13.06 17.19 -3.03
C ILE A 158 11.59 16.90 -3.27
N GLN A 159 11.05 15.91 -2.56
CA GLN A 159 9.64 15.54 -2.53
C GLN A 159 9.10 15.68 -1.10
N SER A 160 7.85 16.16 -0.99
CA SER A 160 7.18 16.30 0.31
C SER A 160 6.88 14.94 0.95
N THR A 161 6.61 14.93 2.24
CA THR A 161 6.03 13.75 2.90
C THR A 161 4.72 13.34 2.23
N GLY A 162 4.43 12.03 2.22
CA GLY A 162 3.19 11.50 1.68
C GLY A 162 3.40 10.49 0.55
N PHE A 163 2.29 10.18 -0.12
CA PHE A 163 2.23 9.24 -1.22
C PHE A 163 2.53 9.95 -2.56
N HIS A 164 3.35 9.31 -3.38
CA HIS A 164 3.76 9.80 -4.70
C HIS A 164 3.55 8.75 -5.76
N GLN A 165 3.17 9.20 -6.94
CA GLN A 165 3.05 8.36 -8.14
C GLN A 165 3.77 9.01 -9.31
N ILE A 166 4.46 8.21 -10.10
CA ILE A 166 5.09 8.62 -11.35
C ILE A 166 4.78 7.62 -12.45
N THR A 167 4.33 8.11 -13.58
CA THR A 167 4.09 7.30 -14.77
C THR A 167 5.34 7.27 -15.63
N TRP A 168 5.75 6.06 -16.02
CA TRP A 168 6.85 5.85 -16.97
C TRP A 168 6.32 5.30 -18.29
N ASP A 169 6.62 6.02 -19.37
CA ASP A 169 6.40 5.58 -20.76
C ASP A 169 7.69 5.02 -21.33
N ALA A 170 7.71 3.71 -21.54
CA ALA A 170 8.82 2.95 -22.08
C ALA A 170 8.71 2.70 -23.61
N SER A 171 7.97 3.54 -24.35
CA SER A 171 7.78 3.38 -25.81
C SER A 171 9.09 3.32 -26.60
N GLY A 172 10.11 4.04 -26.14
CA GLY A 172 11.45 4.06 -26.74
C GLY A 172 12.37 2.93 -26.32
N VAL A 173 11.92 1.99 -25.46
CA VAL A 173 12.75 0.97 -24.80
C VAL A 173 12.36 -0.42 -25.32
N SER A 174 13.30 -1.35 -25.44
CA SER A 174 13.03 -2.73 -25.89
C SER A 174 12.29 -3.54 -24.83
N SER A 175 11.50 -4.56 -25.27
CA SER A 175 10.91 -5.54 -24.35
C SER A 175 11.99 -6.22 -23.52
N GLY A 176 11.71 -6.46 -22.23
CA GLY A 176 12.70 -7.10 -21.36
C GLY A 176 12.46 -6.82 -19.88
N ILE A 177 13.39 -7.30 -19.06
CA ILE A 177 13.40 -7.09 -17.61
C ILE A 177 14.16 -5.80 -17.32
N TYR A 178 13.56 -4.97 -16.46
CA TYR A 178 14.12 -3.74 -15.94
C TYR A 178 14.03 -3.73 -14.43
N PHE A 179 14.84 -2.88 -13.80
CA PHE A 179 14.79 -2.62 -12.35
C PHE A 179 14.58 -1.13 -12.14
N TYR A 180 13.81 -0.77 -11.16
CA TYR A 180 13.75 0.61 -10.69
C TYR A 180 14.17 0.67 -9.23
N ARG A 181 14.97 1.69 -8.92
CA ARG A 181 15.52 1.92 -7.59
C ARG A 181 15.16 3.31 -7.13
N ILE A 182 14.63 3.36 -5.91
CA ILE A 182 14.48 4.61 -5.16
C ILE A 182 15.61 4.75 -4.16
N GLN A 183 16.09 5.98 -4.01
CA GLN A 183 16.92 6.43 -2.89
C GLN A 183 16.24 7.66 -2.31
N ALA A 184 15.99 7.65 -0.99
CA ALA A 184 15.32 8.75 -0.30
C ALA A 184 15.85 8.83 1.14
N GLY A 185 16.59 9.88 1.49
CA GLY A 185 17.32 9.94 2.74
C GLY A 185 18.27 8.75 2.89
N GLY A 186 18.15 8.00 3.98
CA GLY A 186 18.95 6.78 4.21
C GLY A 186 18.31 5.49 3.64
N PHE A 187 17.15 5.59 3.01
CA PHE A 187 16.41 4.44 2.47
C PHE A 187 16.82 4.16 1.02
N THR A 188 16.97 2.87 0.68
CA THR A 188 17.17 2.41 -0.70
C THR A 188 16.41 1.12 -0.91
N GLN A 189 15.59 1.08 -1.95
CA GLN A 189 14.87 -0.13 -2.35
C GLN A 189 14.90 -0.27 -3.88
N THR A 190 14.94 -1.54 -4.35
CA THR A 190 14.92 -1.87 -5.78
C THR A 190 13.83 -2.88 -6.05
N ARG A 191 13.08 -2.70 -7.13
CA ARG A 191 12.07 -3.65 -7.61
C ARG A 191 12.29 -3.97 -9.08
N LYS A 192 11.76 -5.12 -9.49
CA LYS A 192 11.84 -5.64 -10.87
C LYS A 192 10.53 -5.37 -11.61
N MET A 193 10.62 -5.08 -12.90
CA MET A 193 9.47 -4.94 -13.80
C MET A 193 9.73 -5.61 -15.14
N LEU A 194 8.65 -5.99 -15.85
CA LEU A 194 8.69 -6.67 -17.13
C LEU A 194 7.93 -5.87 -18.19
N LEU A 195 8.65 -5.38 -19.19
CA LEU A 195 8.09 -4.71 -20.37
C LEU A 195 7.81 -5.74 -21.46
N LEU A 196 6.58 -5.79 -21.93
CA LEU A 196 6.14 -6.59 -23.09
C LEU A 196 5.59 -5.64 -24.15
N LYS A 197 6.10 -5.73 -25.36
CA LYS A 197 5.59 -5.04 -26.54
C LYS A 197 5.08 -6.03 -27.56
#